data_300e965a3293ae2e130338c24b763c0b
#
_entry.id   300e965a3293ae2e130338c24b763c0b
#
_cell.length_a   1.000
_cell.length_b   1.000
_cell.length_c   1.000
_cell.angle_alpha   90.00
_cell.angle_beta   90.00
_cell.angle_gamma   90.00
#
_symmetry.space_group_name_H-M   'P 1'
#
loop_
_entity.id
_entity.type
_entity.pdbx_description
1 polymer ?
#
loop_
_entity_poly.entity_id
_entity_poly.type
_entity_poly.pdbx_seq_one_letter_code
_entity_poly.pdbx_strand_id
1 'polypeptide(L)'
;MSGGSITSVTIQNRGTGYIVGNTLSASIPAGSSFALVVQSTMSFVSLYQHEIGTDAIKNDQVLAINSFFETNSLAYTLGNSAQFAPMSAVNKWWRVERVEPDFILSGNMDMYVTGRPYAQIADQTSGPYTFNANTGKIDLKEQRREMRLKFVSNVAGGNYQLGRIMLDADVGDVRGYS
;
A
#
# COMPACT_ATOMS: atom_id res chain seq x y z
N MET A 1 61.34 18.00 -11.96
CA MET A 1 60.12 17.18 -11.68
C MET A 1 58.94 17.87 -12.30
N SER A 2 58.39 17.34 -13.38
CA SER A 2 57.18 17.89 -13.97
C SER A 2 55.97 17.46 -13.11
N GLY A 3 55.29 18.41 -12.52
CA GLY A 3 54.07 18.15 -11.78
C GLY A 3 53.02 17.60 -12.73
N GLY A 4 52.64 16.33 -12.55
CA GLY A 4 51.52 15.73 -13.26
C GLY A 4 50.20 16.37 -12.81
N SER A 5 49.35 16.76 -13.77
CA SER A 5 48.04 17.28 -13.52
C SER A 5 46.99 16.18 -13.72
N ILE A 6 46.06 16.02 -12.79
CA ILE A 6 44.95 15.08 -12.96
C ILE A 6 43.99 15.65 -14.01
N THR A 7 43.83 14.95 -15.12
CA THR A 7 42.97 15.40 -16.24
C THR A 7 41.56 14.84 -16.18
N SER A 8 41.35 13.71 -15.51
CA SER A 8 40.04 13.12 -15.32
C SER A 8 39.98 12.22 -14.09
N VAL A 9 38.84 12.12 -13.50
CA VAL A 9 38.50 11.19 -12.41
C VAL A 9 37.22 10.45 -12.74
N THR A 10 37.29 9.13 -12.69
CA THR A 10 36.12 8.28 -12.90
C THR A 10 35.73 7.64 -11.57
N ILE A 11 34.49 7.84 -11.15
CA ILE A 11 33.94 7.23 -9.94
C ILE A 11 33.42 5.83 -10.30
N GLN A 12 34.09 4.78 -9.83
CA GLN A 12 33.70 3.39 -10.06
C GLN A 12 32.58 2.93 -9.12
N ASN A 13 32.67 3.32 -7.85
CA ASN A 13 31.67 3.02 -6.85
C ASN A 13 31.15 4.32 -6.22
N ARG A 14 29.86 4.49 -6.25
CA ARG A 14 29.21 5.65 -5.62
C ARG A 14 29.01 5.35 -4.15
N GLY A 15 29.59 6.15 -3.28
CA GLY A 15 29.31 6.10 -1.85
C GLY A 15 27.99 6.80 -1.51
N THR A 16 27.52 6.59 -0.29
CA THR A 16 26.33 7.27 0.27
C THR A 16 26.74 8.18 1.42
N GLY A 17 25.87 9.14 1.76
CA GLY A 17 26.09 10.03 2.91
C GLY A 17 26.98 11.23 2.65
N TYR A 18 27.34 11.52 1.40
CA TYR A 18 28.06 12.75 1.07
C TYR A 18 27.14 13.96 1.05
N ILE A 19 27.66 15.07 1.56
CA ILE A 19 27.04 16.39 1.44
C ILE A 19 27.97 17.33 0.68
N VAL A 20 27.41 18.36 0.08
CA VAL A 20 28.19 19.41 -0.59
C VAL A 20 29.21 20.01 0.41
N GLY A 21 30.43 20.14 -0.02
CA GLY A 21 31.55 20.59 0.83
C GLY A 21 32.36 19.50 1.50
N ASN A 22 31.95 18.22 1.47
CA ASN A 22 32.78 17.14 1.97
C ASN A 22 34.05 17.03 1.14
N THR A 23 35.17 16.84 1.82
CA THR A 23 36.47 16.61 1.19
C THR A 23 36.80 15.12 1.14
N LEU A 24 37.03 14.63 -0.06
CA LEU A 24 37.48 13.26 -0.34
C LEU A 24 38.98 13.30 -0.58
N SER A 25 39.73 12.56 0.19
CA SER A 25 41.20 12.51 0.05
C SER A 25 41.65 11.08 -0.16
N ALA A 26 42.73 10.94 -0.90
CA ALA A 26 43.43 9.66 -1.03
C ALA A 26 44.95 9.87 -0.79
N SER A 27 45.55 8.95 -0.07
CA SER A 27 46.99 8.90 0.10
C SER A 27 47.60 8.13 -1.06
N ILE A 28 48.55 8.76 -1.76
CA ILE A 28 49.25 8.13 -2.87
C ILE A 28 50.67 7.77 -2.39
N PRO A 29 51.09 6.49 -2.45
CA PRO A 29 52.48 6.13 -2.15
C PRO A 29 53.42 6.88 -3.07
N ALA A 30 54.41 7.54 -2.50
CA ALA A 30 55.44 8.33 -3.20
C ALA A 30 54.92 9.56 -4.00
N GLY A 31 53.77 10.09 -3.64
CA GLY A 31 53.22 11.29 -4.26
C GLY A 31 52.59 12.24 -3.25
N SER A 32 52.19 13.42 -3.71
CA SER A 32 51.38 14.34 -2.89
C SER A 32 49.96 13.84 -2.85
N SER A 33 49.36 13.84 -1.65
CA SER A 33 47.93 13.53 -1.50
C SER A 33 47.08 14.52 -2.31
N PHE A 34 46.02 14.04 -2.90
CA PHE A 34 45.04 14.92 -3.54
C PHE A 34 43.75 14.97 -2.73
N ALA A 35 43.03 16.07 -2.88
CA ALA A 35 41.73 16.27 -2.27
C ALA A 35 40.75 16.70 -3.34
N LEU A 36 39.56 16.12 -3.29
CA LEU A 36 38.40 16.51 -4.10
C LEU A 36 37.29 17.02 -3.19
N VAL A 37 36.65 18.10 -3.58
CA VAL A 37 35.52 18.63 -2.83
C VAL A 37 34.23 18.23 -3.55
N VAL A 38 33.29 17.70 -2.82
CA VAL A 38 31.96 17.38 -3.34
C VAL A 38 31.25 18.69 -3.69
N GLN A 39 31.06 18.97 -4.97
CA GLN A 39 30.47 20.21 -5.47
C GLN A 39 28.95 20.13 -5.54
N SER A 40 28.41 18.92 -5.80
CA SER A 40 26.97 18.68 -5.85
C SER A 40 26.66 17.24 -5.46
N THR A 41 25.52 17.05 -4.84
CA THR A 41 24.93 15.75 -4.60
C THR A 41 23.66 15.64 -5.41
N MET A 42 23.51 14.56 -6.17
CA MET A 42 22.23 14.27 -6.82
C MET A 42 21.34 13.52 -5.83
N SER A 43 20.21 14.10 -5.52
CA SER A 43 19.13 13.35 -4.91
C SER A 43 18.64 12.35 -5.96
N PHE A 44 18.76 11.05 -5.68
CA PHE A 44 18.23 10.06 -6.61
C PHE A 44 16.73 10.15 -6.64
N VAL A 45 16.19 10.58 -7.77
CA VAL A 45 14.83 10.25 -8.14
C VAL A 45 14.85 8.75 -8.42
N SER A 46 14.18 7.97 -7.61
CA SER A 46 14.03 6.53 -7.84
C SER A 46 13.28 6.34 -9.14
N LEU A 47 13.92 5.80 -10.17
CA LEU A 47 13.26 5.37 -11.38
C LEU A 47 12.67 3.98 -11.11
N TYR A 48 11.36 3.89 -11.13
CA TYR A 48 10.66 2.62 -11.06
C TYR A 48 10.40 2.12 -12.47
N GLN A 49 10.80 0.89 -12.73
CA GLN A 49 10.40 0.23 -13.95
C GLN A 49 8.98 -0.31 -13.73
N HIS A 50 8.04 0.15 -14.53
CA HIS A 50 6.66 -0.34 -14.49
C HIS A 50 6.59 -1.80 -14.91
N GLU A 51 5.73 -2.56 -14.22
CA GLU A 51 5.38 -3.96 -14.55
C GLU A 51 6.53 -4.98 -14.39
N ILE A 52 7.59 -4.62 -13.71
CA ILE A 52 8.70 -5.55 -13.42
C ILE A 52 8.97 -5.55 -11.91
N GLY A 53 8.76 -6.73 -11.32
CA GLY A 53 8.98 -6.96 -9.89
C GLY A 53 7.83 -6.47 -9.01
N THR A 54 7.89 -6.88 -7.76
CA THR A 54 6.86 -6.62 -6.73
C THR A 54 7.36 -5.69 -5.64
N ASP A 55 8.64 -5.30 -5.71
CA ASP A 55 9.33 -4.57 -4.66
C ASP A 55 10.08 -3.35 -5.18
N ALA A 56 10.26 -2.38 -4.31
CA ALA A 56 11.16 -1.26 -4.52
C ALA A 56 12.54 -1.57 -3.94
N ILE A 57 13.59 -1.19 -4.64
CA ILE A 57 14.96 -1.25 -4.12
C ILE A 57 15.44 0.17 -3.82
N LYS A 58 15.74 0.44 -2.56
CA LYS A 58 16.24 1.73 -2.12
C LYS A 58 17.42 1.52 -1.15
N ASN A 59 18.57 2.09 -1.47
CA ASN A 59 19.79 1.94 -0.67
C ASN A 59 20.16 0.47 -0.42
N ASP A 60 20.11 -0.35 -1.46
CA ASP A 60 20.37 -1.80 -1.43
C ASP A 60 19.43 -2.60 -0.51
N GLN A 61 18.33 -2.00 -0.10
CA GLN A 61 17.27 -2.68 0.66
C GLN A 61 16.04 -2.91 -0.20
N VAL A 62 15.49 -4.11 -0.09
CA VAL A 62 14.22 -4.48 -0.70
C VAL A 62 13.10 -3.95 0.19
N LEU A 63 12.26 -3.10 -0.37
CA LEU A 63 11.12 -2.49 0.32
C LEU A 63 9.83 -2.90 -0.36
N ALA A 64 8.83 -3.20 0.42
CA ALA A 64 7.50 -3.46 -0.10
C ALA A 64 6.95 -2.24 -0.85
N ILE A 65 6.31 -2.48 -1.98
CA ILE A 65 5.46 -1.47 -2.62
C ILE A 65 4.08 -1.58 -1.99
N ASN A 66 3.64 -0.50 -1.33
CA ASN A 66 2.29 -0.44 -0.79
C ASN A 66 1.28 -0.38 -1.94
N SER A 67 0.57 -1.46 -2.14
CA SER A 67 -0.46 -1.60 -3.16
C SER A 67 -1.81 -1.84 -2.49
N PHE A 68 -2.85 -1.16 -2.95
CA PHE A 68 -4.18 -1.34 -2.39
C PHE A 68 -5.28 -1.15 -3.45
N PHE A 69 -6.45 -1.69 -3.14
CA PHE A 69 -7.68 -1.29 -3.78
C PHE A 69 -8.79 -1.12 -2.73
N GLU A 70 -9.77 -0.33 -3.04
CA GLU A 70 -10.92 -0.06 -2.18
C GLU A 70 -12.20 -0.13 -3.01
N THR A 71 -13.23 -0.77 -2.47
CA THR A 71 -14.54 -0.81 -3.11
C THR A 71 -15.24 0.56 -3.00
N ASN A 72 -16.20 0.80 -3.84
CA ASN A 72 -17.17 1.86 -3.57
C ASN A 72 -17.97 1.56 -2.30
N SER A 73 -18.73 2.54 -1.82
CA SER A 73 -19.65 2.32 -0.71
C SER A 73 -20.69 1.26 -1.07
N LEU A 74 -20.65 0.18 -0.31
CA LEU A 74 -21.60 -0.93 -0.39
C LEU A 74 -22.73 -0.65 0.58
N ALA A 75 -23.95 -0.79 0.13
CA ALA A 75 -25.14 -0.67 0.95
C ALA A 75 -26.10 -1.82 0.64
N TYR A 76 -26.90 -2.20 1.62
CA TYR A 76 -27.87 -3.26 1.42
C TYR A 76 -29.00 -2.77 0.50
N THR A 77 -29.18 -3.46 -0.62
CA THR A 77 -30.30 -3.25 -1.53
C THR A 77 -31.17 -4.49 -1.54
N LEU A 78 -32.44 -4.34 -1.18
CA LEU A 78 -33.41 -5.42 -1.32
C LEU A 78 -33.59 -5.77 -2.81
N GLY A 79 -33.11 -6.94 -3.16
CA GLY A 79 -33.36 -7.75 -4.36
C GLY A 79 -33.99 -7.12 -5.60
N ASN A 80 -33.70 -7.68 -6.70
CA ASN A 80 -34.01 -7.40 -8.10
C ASN A 80 -35.40 -6.92 -8.52
N SER A 81 -36.22 -6.38 -7.66
CA SER A 81 -37.47 -5.81 -8.09
C SER A 81 -37.29 -4.32 -8.37
N ALA A 82 -37.12 -4.03 -9.65
CA ALA A 82 -37.15 -2.66 -10.20
C ALA A 82 -38.42 -1.85 -9.83
N GLN A 83 -39.32 -2.41 -9.05
CA GLN A 83 -40.57 -1.81 -8.63
C GLN A 83 -40.58 -1.23 -7.21
N PHE A 84 -39.58 -1.53 -6.40
CA PHE A 84 -39.50 -0.96 -5.05
C PHE A 84 -38.50 0.16 -5.02
N ALA A 85 -39.00 1.35 -4.79
CA ALA A 85 -38.24 2.57 -4.74
C ALA A 85 -36.94 2.42 -3.92
N PRO A 86 -35.82 2.94 -4.40
CA PRO A 86 -34.54 2.88 -3.72
C PRO A 86 -34.53 3.50 -2.32
N MET A 87 -35.58 4.17 -1.91
CA MET A 87 -35.66 4.83 -0.61
C MET A 87 -35.73 3.86 0.58
N SER A 88 -36.26 2.65 0.41
CA SER A 88 -36.31 1.70 1.54
C SER A 88 -35.03 0.98 1.82
N ALA A 89 -34.12 0.91 0.86
CA ALA A 89 -32.83 0.26 0.99
C ALA A 89 -31.78 1.14 1.71
N VAL A 90 -31.90 2.45 1.55
CA VAL A 90 -30.90 3.42 2.05
C VAL A 90 -30.92 3.55 3.59
N ASN A 91 -31.97 3.12 4.25
CA ASN A 91 -32.13 3.29 5.70
C ASN A 91 -31.89 2.00 6.50
N LYS A 92 -31.52 0.91 5.86
CA LYS A 92 -31.27 -0.35 6.56
C LYS A 92 -29.80 -0.50 6.90
N TRP A 93 -29.58 -0.94 8.11
CA TRP A 93 -28.27 -1.44 8.48
C TRP A 93 -28.12 -2.83 7.88
N TRP A 94 -26.89 -3.15 7.52
CA TRP A 94 -26.54 -4.49 7.14
C TRP A 94 -25.34 -4.96 7.95
N ARG A 95 -25.32 -6.23 8.22
CA ARG A 95 -24.29 -6.88 9.01
C ARG A 95 -23.54 -7.82 8.10
N VAL A 96 -22.24 -7.63 8.02
CA VAL A 96 -21.33 -8.55 7.34
C VAL A 96 -20.71 -9.45 8.40
N GLU A 97 -20.90 -10.76 8.24
CA GLU A 97 -20.38 -11.77 9.15
C GLU A 97 -19.15 -12.45 8.60
N ARG A 98 -19.01 -12.45 7.27
CA ARG A 98 -17.91 -13.12 6.61
C ARG A 98 -17.57 -12.45 5.28
N VAL A 99 -16.26 -12.43 4.98
CA VAL A 99 -15.74 -12.10 3.67
C VAL A 99 -14.91 -13.26 3.18
N GLU A 100 -15.16 -13.72 1.97
CA GLU A 100 -14.39 -14.78 1.31
C GLU A 100 -13.68 -14.15 0.09
N PRO A 101 -12.41 -13.77 0.25
CA PRO A 101 -11.62 -13.23 -0.85
C PRO A 101 -11.07 -14.40 -1.68
N ASP A 102 -11.51 -14.51 -2.92
CA ASP A 102 -10.99 -15.48 -3.88
C ASP A 102 -9.83 -14.83 -4.64
N PHE A 103 -8.70 -14.69 -3.98
CA PHE A 103 -7.51 -14.05 -4.52
C PHE A 103 -6.37 -15.04 -4.69
N ILE A 104 -5.63 -14.89 -5.76
CA ILE A 104 -4.30 -15.52 -5.87
C ILE A 104 -3.33 -14.54 -5.25
N LEU A 105 -2.66 -14.93 -4.15
CA LEU A 105 -1.73 -14.03 -3.48
C LEU A 105 -0.48 -14.75 -2.99
N SER A 106 0.61 -13.98 -2.93
CA SER A 106 1.85 -14.31 -2.27
C SER A 106 2.09 -13.29 -1.15
N GLY A 107 2.44 -13.80 0.03
CA GLY A 107 2.54 -12.98 1.22
C GLY A 107 1.20 -12.76 1.93
N ASN A 108 1.19 -11.85 2.89
CA ASN A 108 -0.01 -11.46 3.62
C ASN A 108 -0.67 -10.23 3.00
N MET A 109 -1.96 -10.12 3.19
CA MET A 109 -2.75 -8.97 2.83
C MET A 109 -3.64 -8.55 3.99
N ASP A 110 -3.86 -7.27 4.17
CA ASP A 110 -4.71 -6.72 5.22
C ASP A 110 -6.01 -6.19 4.62
N MET A 111 -7.12 -6.57 5.23
CA MET A 111 -8.42 -6.01 4.90
C MET A 111 -8.87 -5.04 5.99
N TYR A 112 -9.42 -3.91 5.58
CA TYR A 112 -10.05 -2.93 6.44
C TYR A 112 -11.49 -2.72 6.03
N VAL A 113 -12.36 -2.52 7.00
CA VAL A 113 -13.76 -2.17 6.79
C VAL A 113 -13.97 -0.75 7.26
N THR A 114 -14.27 0.15 6.35
CA THR A 114 -14.53 1.56 6.65
C THR A 114 -15.97 1.90 6.33
N GLY A 115 -16.64 2.59 7.23
CA GLY A 115 -18.02 3.01 7.02
C GLY A 115 -18.59 3.71 8.22
N ARG A 116 -19.85 4.10 8.12
CA ARG A 116 -20.55 4.87 9.16
C ARG A 116 -21.91 4.26 9.50
N PRO A 117 -22.29 4.29 10.77
CA PRO A 117 -23.62 3.86 11.20
C PRO A 117 -24.72 4.86 10.81
N TYR A 118 -24.39 6.15 10.77
CA TYR A 118 -25.30 7.24 10.45
C TYR A 118 -24.63 8.29 9.56
N ALA A 119 -25.43 9.00 8.79
CA ALA A 119 -24.91 10.01 7.85
C ALA A 119 -24.12 11.15 8.53
N GLN A 120 -24.45 11.48 9.77
CA GLN A 120 -23.82 12.58 10.52
C GLN A 120 -22.54 12.18 11.26
N ILE A 121 -22.22 10.89 11.33
CA ILE A 121 -21.04 10.40 12.04
C ILE A 121 -19.92 10.19 11.02
N ALA A 122 -18.70 10.54 11.45
CA ALA A 122 -17.51 10.28 10.65
C ALA A 122 -17.33 8.77 10.41
N ASP A 123 -16.69 8.44 9.29
CA ASP A 123 -16.34 7.07 8.96
C ASP A 123 -15.47 6.45 10.08
N GLN A 124 -15.78 5.22 10.42
CA GLN A 124 -15.03 4.41 11.36
C GLN A 124 -14.38 3.26 10.60
N THR A 125 -13.15 2.96 10.92
CA THR A 125 -12.38 1.88 10.29
C THR A 125 -12.12 0.78 11.30
N SER A 126 -12.44 -0.45 10.94
CA SER A 126 -12.11 -1.68 11.66
C SER A 126 -11.07 -2.48 10.89
N GLY A 127 -10.28 -3.26 11.58
CA GLY A 127 -9.15 -4.03 11.05
C GLY A 127 -7.81 -3.56 11.63
N PRO A 128 -6.67 -4.06 11.13
CA PRO A 128 -6.58 -4.96 9.98
C PRO A 128 -7.11 -6.37 10.26
N TYR A 129 -7.74 -6.97 9.24
CA TYR A 129 -8.03 -8.39 9.18
C TYR A 129 -7.02 -9.02 8.24
N THR A 130 -5.95 -9.57 8.79
CA THR A 130 -4.85 -10.14 7.99
C THR A 130 -5.20 -11.51 7.46
N PHE A 131 -4.94 -11.75 6.18
CA PHE A 131 -5.18 -13.02 5.51
C PHE A 131 -4.06 -13.34 4.50
N ASN A 132 -4.00 -14.59 4.06
CA ASN A 132 -3.02 -15.09 3.11
C ASN A 132 -3.64 -16.13 2.17
N ALA A 133 -2.84 -16.73 1.29
CA ALA A 133 -3.29 -17.72 0.30
C ALA A 133 -4.01 -18.94 0.90
N ASN A 134 -3.80 -19.23 2.19
CA ASN A 134 -4.44 -20.37 2.88
C ASN A 134 -5.71 -19.95 3.63
N THR A 135 -6.05 -18.68 3.62
CA THR A 135 -7.21 -18.14 4.34
C THR A 135 -8.42 -18.17 3.42
N GLY A 136 -9.28 -19.17 3.58
CA GLY A 136 -10.49 -19.30 2.76
C GLY A 136 -11.59 -18.30 3.14
N LYS A 137 -11.55 -17.76 4.37
CA LYS A 137 -12.58 -16.85 4.87
C LYS A 137 -12.03 -15.93 5.96
N ILE A 138 -12.62 -14.77 6.08
CA ILE A 138 -12.38 -13.79 7.13
C ILE A 138 -13.70 -13.61 7.88
N ASP A 139 -13.77 -14.08 9.12
CA ASP A 139 -14.94 -13.89 9.96
C ASP A 139 -14.86 -12.52 10.64
N LEU A 140 -15.92 -11.74 10.56
CA LEU A 140 -16.03 -10.41 11.15
C LEU A 140 -17.45 -10.16 11.64
N LYS A 141 -17.65 -9.10 12.40
CA LYS A 141 -18.98 -8.69 12.92
C LYS A 141 -19.14 -7.19 12.73
N GLU A 142 -19.24 -6.80 11.47
CA GLU A 142 -19.37 -5.40 11.12
C GLU A 142 -20.80 -5.07 10.75
N GLN A 143 -21.39 -4.12 11.47
CA GLN A 143 -22.74 -3.66 11.21
C GLN A 143 -22.73 -2.15 10.96
N ARG A 144 -23.10 -1.77 9.74
CA ARG A 144 -23.09 -0.38 9.30
C ARG A 144 -24.19 -0.14 8.28
N ARG A 145 -24.47 1.09 8.01
CA ARG A 145 -25.38 1.50 6.95
C ARG A 145 -24.72 1.44 5.58
N GLU A 146 -23.50 1.92 5.51
CA GLU A 146 -22.65 1.92 4.34
C GLU A 146 -21.27 1.45 4.76
N MET A 147 -20.62 0.64 3.96
CA MET A 147 -19.24 0.23 4.21
C MET A 147 -18.44 0.05 2.94
N ARG A 148 -17.17 0.26 3.05
CA ARG A 148 -16.16 0.05 2.01
C ARG A 148 -15.16 -0.98 2.51
N LEU A 149 -14.73 -1.84 1.63
CA LEU A 149 -13.68 -2.81 1.91
C LEU A 149 -12.40 -2.34 1.24
N LYS A 150 -11.35 -2.17 2.02
CA LYS A 150 -10.03 -1.83 1.52
C LYS A 150 -9.08 -2.99 1.77
N PHE A 151 -8.39 -3.40 0.74
CA PHE A 151 -7.41 -4.47 0.77
C PHE A 151 -6.04 -3.89 0.47
N VAL A 152 -5.06 -4.20 1.32
CA VAL A 152 -3.72 -3.61 1.28
C VAL A 152 -2.68 -4.73 1.28
N SER A 153 -1.80 -4.71 0.30
CA SER A 153 -0.59 -5.52 0.29
C SER A 153 0.62 -4.61 0.54
N ASN A 154 1.35 -4.86 1.62
CA ASN A 154 2.53 -4.11 2.01
C ASN A 154 3.61 -5.05 2.56
N VAL A 155 3.87 -6.12 1.83
CA VAL A 155 4.86 -7.14 2.18
C VAL A 155 5.87 -7.26 1.05
N ALA A 156 7.17 -7.26 1.39
CA ALA A 156 8.22 -7.47 0.40
C ALA A 156 8.07 -8.86 -0.25
N GLY A 157 8.16 -8.92 -1.57
CA GLY A 157 7.88 -10.11 -2.37
C GLY A 157 6.38 -10.43 -2.50
N GLY A 158 5.51 -9.61 -1.91
CA GLY A 158 4.07 -9.79 -1.97
C GLY A 158 3.50 -9.40 -3.33
N ASN A 159 2.60 -10.21 -3.84
CA ASN A 159 1.79 -9.87 -5.01
C ASN A 159 0.38 -10.43 -4.86
N TYR A 160 -0.55 -9.90 -5.61
CA TYR A 160 -1.91 -10.44 -5.64
C TYR A 160 -2.57 -10.25 -7.00
N GLN A 161 -3.42 -11.19 -7.31
CA GLN A 161 -4.37 -11.09 -8.42
C GLN A 161 -5.77 -11.10 -7.83
N LEU A 162 -6.55 -10.08 -8.15
CA LEU A 162 -7.92 -9.95 -7.68
C LEU A 162 -8.81 -10.97 -8.35
N GLY A 163 -9.52 -11.72 -7.53
CA GLY A 163 -10.61 -12.58 -7.96
C GLY A 163 -11.96 -12.03 -7.51
N ARG A 164 -12.85 -12.92 -7.13
CA ARG A 164 -14.16 -12.58 -6.59
C ARG A 164 -14.07 -12.29 -5.10
N ILE A 165 -14.89 -11.36 -4.62
CA ILE A 165 -15.10 -11.14 -3.20
C ILE A 165 -16.55 -11.55 -2.91
N MET A 166 -16.73 -12.57 -2.08
CA MET A 166 -18.04 -13.00 -1.62
C MET A 166 -18.26 -12.47 -0.21
N LEU A 167 -19.46 -11.96 0.03
CA LEU A 167 -19.87 -11.41 1.31
C LEU A 167 -21.04 -12.23 1.84
N ASP A 168 -20.89 -12.72 3.06
CA ASP A 168 -22.00 -13.27 3.84
C ASP A 168 -22.55 -12.14 4.71
N ALA A 169 -23.74 -11.67 4.37
CA ALA A 169 -24.31 -10.47 4.96
C ALA A 169 -25.81 -10.58 5.15
N ASP A 170 -26.26 -10.16 6.31
CA ASP A 170 -27.66 -10.10 6.70
C ASP A 170 -28.16 -8.67 6.88
N VAL A 171 -29.46 -8.52 6.83
CA VAL A 171 -30.11 -7.28 7.24
C VAL A 171 -29.89 -7.09 8.73
N GLY A 172 -29.21 -6.03 9.07
CA GLY A 172 -29.05 -5.61 10.45
C GLY A 172 -30.35 -5.02 11.02
N ASP A 173 -30.22 -4.47 12.20
CA ASP A 173 -31.36 -3.90 12.94
C ASP A 173 -32.06 -2.80 12.12
N VAL A 174 -33.36 -2.97 11.94
CA VAL A 174 -34.22 -1.96 11.33
C VAL A 174 -34.73 -1.10 12.48
N ARG A 175 -34.13 0.07 12.68
CA ARG A 175 -34.80 1.05 13.55
C ARG A 175 -36.09 1.50 12.88
N GLY A 176 -37.16 0.87 13.34
CA GLY A 176 -38.48 1.24 12.92
C GLY A 176 -38.72 2.71 13.26
N TYR A 177 -39.28 3.44 12.33
CA TYR A 177 -40.03 4.64 12.67
C TYR A 177 -41.27 4.16 13.47
N SER A 178 -41.24 4.44 14.77
CA SER A 178 -42.48 4.47 15.58
C SER A 178 -43.07 5.85 15.45
#